data_b3442dd1867584634435a58250c07024
#
_entry.id   b3442dd1867584634435a58250c07024
#
_cell.length_a   1.000
_cell.length_b   1.000
_cell.length_c   1.000
_cell.angle_alpha   90.00
_cell.angle_beta   90.00
_cell.angle_gamma   90.00
#
_symmetry.space_group_name_H-M   'P 1'
#
loop_
_entity.id
_entity.type
_entity.pdbx_description
1 polymer ?
#
loop_
_entity_poly.entity_id
_entity_poly.type
_entity_poly.pdbx_seq_one_letter_code
_entity_poly.pdbx_strand_id
1 'polypeptide(L)'
;MKKKILTIAFLALFALPARAGTIGDFFGRAFENAKYALSCGNNDLYVPVRTWHNRLFYDQEHIDKYNEEPWGIGFGRSFWEGNEWHGVYAMAFKDSNFYLETIAGYAYLYNWDLDNSGDWKVGVGYTLSLTQREEYMYIPVPLPLPIASLTYQRLSLQAAYIPGVKNDGNVLFAWL
;
A
#
# COMPACT_ATOMS: atom_id res chain seq x y z
N MET A 1 -25.04 -9.47 -10.01
CA MET A 1 -23.88 -9.30 -9.15
C MET A 1 -22.70 -8.59 -9.88
N LYS A 2 -22.84 -7.42 -10.47
CA LYS A 2 -21.74 -6.83 -11.31
C LYS A 2 -21.66 -5.29 -11.26
N LYS A 3 -22.06 -4.61 -10.18
CA LYS A 3 -22.09 -3.13 -10.18
C LYS A 3 -21.35 -2.43 -9.02
N LYS A 4 -20.49 -3.13 -8.24
CA LYS A 4 -19.85 -2.55 -7.05
C LYS A 4 -18.40 -2.10 -7.19
N ILE A 5 -17.77 -2.31 -8.33
CA ILE A 5 -16.30 -2.13 -8.50
C ILE A 5 -15.88 -0.67 -8.71
N LEU A 6 -16.78 0.23 -9.08
CA LEU A 6 -16.39 1.55 -9.58
C LEU A 6 -16.33 2.68 -8.54
N THR A 7 -16.78 2.44 -7.31
CA THR A 7 -16.90 3.52 -6.30
C THR A 7 -15.63 3.73 -5.45
N ILE A 8 -14.73 2.76 -5.41
CA ILE A 8 -13.56 2.75 -4.50
C ILE A 8 -12.40 3.63 -5.02
N ALA A 9 -12.30 3.82 -6.32
CA ALA A 9 -11.15 4.53 -6.92
C ALA A 9 -11.13 6.06 -6.67
N PHE A 10 -12.20 6.65 -6.15
CA PHE A 10 -12.34 8.12 -6.13
C PHE A 10 -11.94 8.83 -4.83
N LEU A 11 -11.81 8.12 -3.71
CA LEU A 11 -11.50 8.77 -2.41
C LEU A 11 -10.01 8.89 -2.06
N ALA A 12 -9.14 8.14 -2.72
CA ALA A 12 -7.70 8.20 -2.44
C ALA A 12 -6.97 9.42 -3.04
N LEU A 13 -7.66 10.22 -3.87
CA LEU A 13 -7.05 11.39 -4.53
C LEU A 13 -6.86 12.60 -3.60
N PHE A 14 -7.39 12.59 -2.38
CA PHE A 14 -7.36 13.77 -1.49
C PHE A 14 -6.14 13.88 -0.58
N ALA A 15 -5.23 12.90 -0.59
CA ALA A 15 -3.97 12.99 0.17
C ALA A 15 -2.77 13.45 -0.68
N LEU A 16 -3.02 14.15 -1.79
CA LEU A 16 -1.96 14.72 -2.61
C LEU A 16 -1.35 15.92 -1.88
N PRO A 17 -0.02 15.98 -1.72
CA PRO A 17 0.62 17.18 -1.21
C PRO A 17 0.26 18.35 -2.13
N ALA A 18 -0.16 19.47 -1.55
CA ALA A 18 -0.56 20.70 -2.23
C ALA A 18 0.66 21.42 -2.85
N ARG A 19 1.41 20.72 -3.71
CA ARG A 19 2.35 21.35 -4.65
C ARG A 19 1.59 21.62 -5.94
N ALA A 20 1.45 22.89 -6.28
CA ALA A 20 0.79 23.36 -7.50
C ALA A 20 1.44 22.71 -8.74
N GLY A 21 0.76 21.71 -9.27
CA GLY A 21 1.13 20.99 -10.48
C GLY A 21 -0.11 20.31 -11.07
N THR A 22 -0.09 20.04 -12.36
CA THR A 22 -1.17 19.31 -13.02
C THR A 22 -1.19 17.85 -12.59
N ILE A 23 -2.31 17.14 -12.81
CA ILE A 23 -2.40 15.67 -12.62
C ILE A 23 -1.30 14.96 -13.44
N GLY A 24 -1.00 15.47 -14.65
CA GLY A 24 0.10 14.96 -15.48
C GLY A 24 1.46 15.09 -14.82
N ASP A 25 1.75 16.22 -14.16
CA ASP A 25 3.01 16.41 -13.42
C ASP A 25 3.13 15.46 -12.24
N PHE A 26 2.03 15.16 -11.57
CA PHE A 26 2.00 14.18 -10.47
C PHE A 26 2.40 12.78 -10.96
N PHE A 27 1.73 12.26 -11.98
CA PHE A 27 2.05 10.94 -12.53
C PHE A 27 3.44 10.91 -13.19
N GLY A 28 3.85 12.01 -13.83
CA GLY A 28 5.18 12.15 -14.40
C GLY A 28 6.27 12.01 -13.34
N ARG A 29 6.16 12.72 -12.21
CA ARG A 29 7.09 12.59 -11.08
C ARG A 29 7.09 11.18 -10.48
N ALA A 30 5.90 10.60 -10.25
CA ALA A 30 5.81 9.24 -9.73
C ALA A 30 6.51 8.23 -10.65
N PHE A 31 6.37 8.38 -11.96
CA PHE A 31 7.01 7.51 -12.95
C PHE A 31 8.55 7.69 -12.97
N GLU A 32 9.06 8.92 -12.96
CA GLU A 32 10.51 9.17 -12.93
C GLU A 32 11.13 8.67 -11.62
N ASN A 33 10.47 8.88 -10.47
CA ASN A 33 10.92 8.34 -9.19
C ASN A 33 10.88 6.80 -9.16
N ALA A 34 9.87 6.18 -9.76
CA ALA A 34 9.82 4.72 -9.90
C ALA A 34 10.98 4.18 -10.75
N LYS A 35 11.30 4.83 -11.87
CA LYS A 35 12.46 4.49 -12.71
C LYS A 35 13.78 4.64 -11.93
N TYR A 36 13.92 5.72 -11.18
CA TYR A 36 15.12 5.95 -10.37
C TYR A 36 15.25 4.89 -9.28
N ALA A 37 14.17 4.57 -8.55
CA ALA A 37 14.16 3.51 -7.56
C ALA A 37 14.60 2.16 -8.18
N LEU A 38 14.06 1.80 -9.35
CA LEU A 38 14.41 0.55 -10.04
C LEU A 38 15.90 0.51 -10.47
N SER A 39 16.46 1.63 -10.92
CA SER A 39 17.82 1.66 -11.45
C SER A 39 18.89 1.89 -10.37
N CYS A 40 18.63 2.74 -9.38
CA CYS A 40 19.60 3.23 -8.42
C CYS A 40 19.24 2.95 -6.95
N GLY A 41 18.01 2.50 -6.65
CA GLY A 41 17.56 2.26 -5.29
C GLY A 41 18.24 1.07 -4.59
N ASN A 42 18.12 1.02 -3.27
CA ASN A 42 18.53 -0.12 -2.45
C ASN A 42 17.51 -1.26 -2.58
N ASN A 43 17.95 -2.49 -2.37
CA ASN A 43 17.05 -3.64 -2.38
C ASN A 43 16.29 -3.73 -1.06
N ASP A 44 14.99 -3.98 -1.16
CA ASP A 44 14.08 -4.15 -0.03
C ASP A 44 13.41 -5.53 -0.08
N LEU A 45 13.16 -6.07 1.11
CA LEU A 45 12.35 -7.26 1.33
C LEU A 45 11.04 -6.85 1.98
N TYR A 46 9.92 -7.34 1.45
CA TYR A 46 8.60 -7.07 1.99
C TYR A 46 7.99 -8.35 2.56
N VAL A 47 7.50 -8.28 3.78
CA VAL A 47 6.85 -9.40 4.47
C VAL A 47 5.47 -8.97 4.92
N PRO A 48 4.39 -9.46 4.28
CA PRO A 48 3.04 -9.23 4.77
C PRO A 48 2.87 -9.74 6.19
N VAL A 49 2.28 -8.92 7.08
CA VAL A 49 2.17 -9.21 8.51
C VAL A 49 0.74 -9.43 8.94
N ARG A 50 -0.14 -8.53 8.52
CA ARG A 50 -1.54 -8.57 8.98
C ARG A 50 -2.49 -7.99 7.95
N THR A 51 -3.63 -8.65 7.80
CA THR A 51 -4.82 -8.12 7.14
C THR A 51 -5.90 -8.00 8.21
N TRP A 52 -6.21 -6.76 8.62
CA TRP A 52 -7.20 -6.53 9.67
C TRP A 52 -8.49 -5.98 9.08
N HIS A 53 -9.58 -6.71 9.24
CA HIS A 53 -10.92 -6.28 8.84
C HIS A 53 -11.53 -5.43 9.96
N ASN A 54 -12.00 -4.24 9.63
CA ASN A 54 -12.51 -3.30 10.61
C ASN A 54 -13.81 -3.84 11.25
N ARG A 55 -13.74 -4.16 12.55
CA ARG A 55 -14.81 -4.79 13.34
C ARG A 55 -16.11 -3.95 13.44
N LEU A 56 -16.05 -2.66 13.09
CA LEU A 56 -17.22 -1.79 13.01
C LEU A 56 -18.04 -2.00 11.72
N PHE A 57 -17.41 -2.54 10.68
CA PHE A 57 -17.99 -2.74 9.36
C PHE A 57 -18.20 -4.20 8.98
N TYR A 58 -17.63 -5.12 9.75
CA TYR A 58 -17.75 -6.55 9.50
C TYR A 58 -18.51 -7.26 10.60
N ASP A 59 -19.45 -8.11 10.18
CA ASP A 59 -20.13 -9.04 11.08
C ASP A 59 -19.15 -10.16 11.48
N GLN A 60 -19.31 -10.70 12.71
CA GLN A 60 -18.41 -11.73 13.25
C GLN A 60 -18.32 -12.98 12.34
N GLU A 61 -19.44 -13.37 11.73
CA GLU A 61 -19.48 -14.50 10.81
C GLU A 61 -18.55 -14.36 9.60
N HIS A 62 -18.38 -13.12 9.10
CA HIS A 62 -17.45 -12.84 8.00
C HIS A 62 -16.00 -12.86 8.49
N ILE A 63 -15.73 -12.28 9.67
CA ILE A 63 -14.39 -12.25 10.26
C ILE A 63 -13.87 -13.67 10.50
N ASP A 64 -14.70 -14.56 11.02
CA ASP A 64 -14.32 -15.94 11.34
C ASP A 64 -13.96 -16.76 10.08
N LYS A 65 -14.39 -16.32 8.90
CA LYS A 65 -14.10 -16.97 7.62
C LYS A 65 -12.86 -16.41 6.93
N TYR A 66 -12.42 -15.19 7.30
CA TYR A 66 -11.34 -14.53 6.59
C TYR A 66 -9.96 -14.86 7.15
N ASN A 67 -9.02 -14.98 6.24
CA ASN A 67 -7.62 -15.05 6.58
C ASN A 67 -7.11 -13.65 6.94
N GLU A 68 -6.71 -13.44 8.17
CA GLU A 68 -6.07 -12.20 8.63
C GLU A 68 -4.55 -12.32 8.76
N GLU A 69 -3.99 -13.47 8.41
CA GLU A 69 -2.56 -13.74 8.39
C GLU A 69 -2.08 -13.93 6.95
N PRO A 70 -1.79 -12.82 6.24
CA PRO A 70 -1.42 -12.87 4.83
C PRO A 70 0.01 -13.41 4.67
N TRP A 71 0.16 -14.73 4.68
CA TRP A 71 1.47 -15.34 4.46
C TRP A 71 1.96 -15.07 3.04
N GLY A 72 3.16 -14.52 2.91
CA GLY A 72 3.71 -14.14 1.62
C GLY A 72 5.07 -13.49 1.70
N ILE A 73 5.55 -13.03 0.55
CA ILE A 73 6.84 -12.36 0.41
C ILE A 73 6.78 -11.36 -0.74
N GLY A 74 7.58 -10.32 -0.65
CA GLY A 74 7.77 -9.36 -1.73
C GLY A 74 9.19 -8.84 -1.80
N PHE A 75 9.51 -8.25 -2.93
CA PHE A 75 10.79 -7.61 -3.20
C PHE A 75 10.57 -6.27 -3.85
N GLY A 76 11.51 -5.38 -3.65
CA GLY A 76 11.46 -4.06 -4.27
C GLY A 76 12.78 -3.33 -4.18
N ARG A 77 12.73 -2.07 -4.55
CA ARG A 77 13.86 -1.15 -4.44
C ARG A 77 13.37 0.23 -4.02
N SER A 78 14.11 0.87 -3.15
CA SER A 78 13.76 2.21 -2.65
C SER A 78 14.94 3.14 -2.52
N PHE A 79 14.63 4.44 -2.43
CA PHE A 79 15.61 5.47 -2.11
C PHE A 79 14.97 6.58 -1.24
N TRP A 80 15.81 7.35 -0.61
CA TRP A 80 15.44 8.51 0.17
C TRP A 80 15.92 9.79 -0.48
N GLU A 81 15.08 10.81 -0.51
CA GLU A 81 15.42 12.18 -0.89
C GLU A 81 15.00 13.11 0.26
N GLY A 82 15.95 13.41 1.16
CA GLY A 82 15.63 14.11 2.40
C GLY A 82 14.64 13.31 3.26
N ASN A 83 13.46 13.88 3.49
CA ASN A 83 12.38 13.25 4.26
C ASN A 83 11.42 12.43 3.40
N GLU A 84 11.63 12.39 2.10
CA GLU A 84 10.79 11.66 1.15
C GLU A 84 11.38 10.27 0.88
N TRP A 85 10.55 9.24 1.06
CA TRP A 85 10.87 7.87 0.70
C TRP A 85 10.08 7.46 -0.52
N HIS A 86 10.76 6.87 -1.49
CA HIS A 86 10.20 6.40 -2.75
C HIS A 86 10.56 4.93 -2.94
N GLY A 87 9.57 4.08 -3.18
CA GLY A 87 9.79 2.66 -3.38
C GLY A 87 8.98 2.09 -4.53
N VAL A 88 9.55 1.11 -5.19
CA VAL A 88 8.84 0.20 -6.11
C VAL A 88 8.86 -1.18 -5.52
N TYR A 89 7.75 -1.90 -5.61
CA TYR A 89 7.60 -3.20 -4.97
C TYR A 89 6.73 -4.14 -5.77
N ALA A 90 6.94 -5.42 -5.53
CA ALA A 90 6.03 -6.49 -5.93
C ALA A 90 5.94 -7.52 -4.79
N MET A 91 4.74 -7.92 -4.43
CA MET A 91 4.47 -8.91 -3.39
C MET A 91 3.51 -9.98 -3.91
N ALA A 92 3.65 -11.18 -3.37
CA ALA A 92 2.73 -12.29 -3.56
C ALA A 92 2.38 -12.87 -2.18
N PHE A 93 1.10 -12.95 -1.86
CA PHE A 93 0.62 -13.38 -0.55
C PHE A 93 -0.77 -14.02 -0.64
N LYS A 94 -1.21 -14.62 0.46
CA LYS A 94 -2.59 -15.12 0.58
C LYS A 94 -3.52 -13.99 0.98
N ASP A 95 -4.57 -13.81 0.19
CA ASP A 95 -5.64 -12.85 0.48
C ASP A 95 -6.56 -13.30 1.63
N SER A 96 -7.59 -12.52 1.90
CA SER A 96 -8.58 -12.82 2.95
C SER A 96 -9.38 -14.10 2.68
N ASN A 97 -9.43 -14.58 1.44
CA ASN A 97 -10.12 -15.82 1.04
C ASN A 97 -9.16 -17.00 0.85
N PHE A 98 -7.91 -16.90 1.31
CA PHE A 98 -6.83 -17.88 1.17
C PHE A 98 -6.34 -18.11 -0.26
N TYR A 99 -6.77 -17.29 -1.23
CA TYR A 99 -6.27 -17.33 -2.59
C TYR A 99 -4.97 -16.53 -2.74
N LEU A 100 -4.26 -16.79 -3.82
CA LEU A 100 -3.09 -15.99 -4.16
C LEU A 100 -3.50 -14.60 -4.60
N GLU A 101 -2.94 -13.59 -3.95
CA GLU A 101 -2.98 -12.21 -4.41
C GLU A 101 -1.57 -11.77 -4.78
N THR A 102 -1.43 -11.07 -5.91
CA THR A 102 -0.20 -10.37 -6.27
C THR A 102 -0.48 -8.89 -6.39
N ILE A 103 0.47 -8.10 -5.91
CA ILE A 103 0.39 -6.65 -5.98
C ILE A 103 1.76 -6.10 -6.39
N ALA A 104 1.77 -5.11 -7.28
CA ALA A 104 2.98 -4.40 -7.65
C ALA A 104 2.68 -2.92 -7.82
N GLY A 105 3.60 -2.06 -7.44
CA GLY A 105 3.36 -0.63 -7.50
C GLY A 105 4.54 0.24 -7.12
N TYR A 106 4.26 1.54 -7.13
CA TYR A 106 5.12 2.59 -6.62
C TYR A 106 4.49 3.17 -5.36
N ALA A 107 5.30 3.45 -4.34
CA ALA A 107 4.88 4.08 -3.10
C ALA A 107 5.73 5.31 -2.79
N TYR A 108 5.10 6.28 -2.17
CA TYR A 108 5.69 7.52 -1.69
C TYR A 108 5.28 7.74 -0.24
N LEU A 109 6.25 8.09 0.61
CA LEU A 109 6.03 8.50 2.00
C LEU A 109 6.79 9.77 2.29
N TYR A 110 6.14 10.74 2.89
CA TYR A 110 6.80 11.84 3.57
C TYR A 110 6.93 11.49 5.05
N ASN A 111 8.14 11.61 5.59
CA ASN A 111 8.49 11.12 6.92
C ASN A 111 8.93 12.28 7.83
N TRP A 112 8.62 12.15 9.10
CA TRP A 112 9.09 13.02 10.17
C TRP A 112 9.87 12.21 11.20
N ASP A 113 10.99 12.76 11.66
CA ASP A 113 11.76 12.18 12.76
C ASP A 113 10.95 12.31 14.06
N LEU A 114 10.89 11.21 14.82
CA LEU A 114 10.24 11.17 16.13
C LEU A 114 11.23 11.39 17.27
N ASP A 115 12.52 11.29 16.98
CA ASP A 115 13.60 11.46 17.93
C ASP A 115 14.74 12.31 17.34
N ASN A 116 15.66 12.76 18.22
CA ASN A 116 16.79 13.58 17.81
C ASN A 116 17.90 12.78 17.07
N SER A 117 17.87 11.46 17.15
CA SER A 117 18.84 10.59 16.46
C SER A 117 18.44 10.33 15.00
N GLY A 118 17.16 10.54 14.66
CA GLY A 118 16.59 10.20 13.36
C GLY A 118 16.40 8.71 13.15
N ASP A 119 16.52 7.90 14.21
CA ASP A 119 16.31 6.46 14.14
C ASP A 119 14.83 6.10 13.98
N TRP A 120 13.96 6.82 14.68
CA TRP A 120 12.52 6.64 14.60
C TRP A 120 11.89 7.67 13.67
N LYS A 121 11.09 7.18 12.73
CA LYS A 121 10.33 8.03 11.80
C LYS A 121 8.89 7.57 11.71
N VAL A 122 7.98 8.51 11.55
CA VAL A 122 6.60 8.26 11.13
C VAL A 122 6.38 8.85 9.76
N GLY A 123 5.72 8.10 8.88
CA GLY A 123 5.47 8.54 7.52
C GLY A 123 4.01 8.43 7.12
N VAL A 124 3.58 9.29 6.21
CA VAL A 124 2.30 9.18 5.52
C VAL A 124 2.50 9.46 4.03
N GLY A 125 1.67 8.84 3.21
CA GLY A 125 1.76 8.99 1.77
C GLY A 125 0.73 8.16 1.02
N TYR A 126 1.13 7.66 -0.12
CA TYR A 126 0.26 6.90 -1.00
C TYR A 126 1.01 5.79 -1.73
N THR A 127 0.27 4.81 -2.21
CA THR A 127 0.75 3.86 -3.20
C THR A 127 -0.13 3.88 -4.45
N LEU A 128 0.51 3.76 -5.60
CA LEU A 128 -0.11 3.56 -6.90
C LEU A 128 0.24 2.14 -7.34
N SER A 129 -0.70 1.23 -7.21
CA SER A 129 -0.46 -0.18 -7.43
C SER A 129 -1.47 -0.81 -8.37
N LEU A 130 -1.10 -1.99 -8.87
CA LEU A 130 -1.98 -2.93 -9.55
C LEU A 130 -2.06 -4.18 -8.69
N THR A 131 -3.27 -4.62 -8.38
CA THR A 131 -3.52 -5.89 -7.70
C THR A 131 -4.17 -6.89 -8.63
N GLN A 132 -3.86 -8.16 -8.44
CA GLN A 132 -4.44 -9.30 -9.15
C GLN A 132 -4.92 -10.31 -8.13
N ARG A 133 -6.22 -10.60 -8.14
CA ARG A 133 -6.90 -11.50 -7.21
C ARG A 133 -7.80 -12.47 -7.96
N GLU A 134 -8.08 -13.60 -7.36
CA GLU A 134 -9.02 -14.60 -7.88
C GLU A 134 -10.39 -13.99 -8.15
N GLU A 135 -10.89 -13.15 -7.25
CA GLU A 135 -12.17 -12.44 -7.36
C GLU A 135 -12.31 -11.65 -8.68
N TYR A 136 -11.21 -11.18 -9.24
CA TYR A 136 -11.13 -10.45 -10.51
C TYR A 136 -10.57 -11.31 -11.64
N MET A 137 -10.57 -12.63 -11.50
CA MET A 137 -9.99 -13.56 -12.48
C MET A 137 -8.52 -13.21 -12.80
N TYR A 138 -7.80 -12.70 -11.83
CA TYR A 138 -6.41 -12.20 -11.95
C TYR A 138 -6.20 -11.11 -13.00
N ILE A 139 -7.25 -10.41 -13.39
CA ILE A 139 -7.11 -9.20 -14.21
C ILE A 139 -6.51 -8.09 -13.32
N PRO A 140 -5.42 -7.41 -13.77
CA PRO A 140 -4.83 -6.33 -13.00
C PRO A 140 -5.83 -5.17 -12.78
N VAL A 141 -6.06 -4.83 -11.52
CA VAL A 141 -6.96 -3.73 -11.12
C VAL A 141 -6.14 -2.64 -10.46
N PRO A 142 -6.26 -1.36 -10.91
CA PRO A 142 -5.62 -0.24 -10.24
C PRO A 142 -6.13 -0.07 -8.81
N LEU A 143 -5.18 0.08 -7.88
CA LEU A 143 -5.46 0.20 -6.45
C LEU A 143 -4.61 1.33 -5.85
N PRO A 144 -5.02 2.61 -6.04
CA PRO A 144 -4.39 3.73 -5.33
C PRO A 144 -4.87 3.75 -3.88
N LEU A 145 -3.94 3.72 -2.91
CA LEU A 145 -4.29 3.68 -1.49
C LEU A 145 -3.45 4.68 -0.69
N PRO A 146 -4.01 5.27 0.38
CA PRO A 146 -3.22 5.94 1.40
C PRO A 146 -2.40 4.90 2.17
N ILE A 147 -1.17 5.27 2.51
CA ILE A 147 -0.28 4.46 3.35
C ILE A 147 0.28 5.29 4.49
N ALA A 148 0.56 4.61 5.59
CA ALA A 148 1.31 5.15 6.71
C ALA A 148 2.45 4.20 7.08
N SER A 149 3.48 4.72 7.75
CA SER A 149 4.61 3.93 8.20
C SER A 149 5.09 4.33 9.59
N LEU A 150 5.64 3.35 10.29
CA LEU A 150 6.49 3.53 11.45
C LEU A 150 7.82 2.83 11.17
N THR A 151 8.88 3.61 11.11
CA THR A 151 10.21 3.12 10.72
C THR A 151 11.16 3.25 11.88
N TYR A 152 11.94 2.21 12.15
CA TYR A 152 13.09 2.22 13.03
C TYR A 152 14.32 1.80 12.23
N GLN A 153 15.21 2.74 12.00
CA GLN A 153 16.43 2.54 11.18
C GLN A 153 16.11 1.97 9.79
N ARG A 154 16.32 0.66 9.60
CA ARG A 154 16.07 -0.05 8.33
C ARG A 154 14.79 -0.89 8.32
N LEU A 155 14.11 -0.99 9.47
CA LEU A 155 12.88 -1.75 9.60
C LEU A 155 11.70 -0.80 9.53
N SER A 156 10.81 -0.99 8.56
CA SER A 156 9.64 -0.16 8.37
C SER A 156 8.38 -1.00 8.40
N LEU A 157 7.54 -0.77 9.40
CA LEU A 157 6.16 -1.26 9.39
C LEU A 157 5.32 -0.28 8.59
N GLN A 158 4.79 -0.74 7.47
CA GLN A 158 3.92 0.05 6.61
C GLN A 158 2.50 -0.54 6.63
N ALA A 159 1.51 0.31 6.46
CA ALA A 159 0.12 -0.12 6.39
C ALA A 159 -0.65 0.71 5.36
N ALA A 160 -1.47 0.01 4.56
CA ALA A 160 -2.43 0.61 3.65
C ALA A 160 -3.86 0.39 4.16
N TYR A 161 -4.71 1.39 4.02
CA TYR A 161 -6.13 1.23 4.31
C TYR A 161 -6.93 1.17 3.01
N ILE A 162 -7.67 0.09 2.85
CA ILE A 162 -8.58 -0.15 1.74
C ILE A 162 -9.98 0.28 2.20
N PRO A 163 -10.50 1.43 1.74
CA PRO A 163 -11.86 1.85 2.11
C PRO A 163 -12.91 0.95 1.49
N GLY A 164 -14.09 0.88 2.11
CA GLY A 164 -15.16 0.04 1.62
C GLY A 164 -16.52 0.31 2.26
N VAL A 165 -17.42 -0.64 2.11
CA VAL A 165 -18.77 -0.64 2.68
C VAL A 165 -18.92 -1.77 3.70
N LYS A 166 -20.11 -1.99 4.25
CA LYS A 166 -20.34 -3.09 5.18
C LYS A 166 -20.02 -4.44 4.52
N ASN A 167 -19.18 -5.23 5.20
CA ASN A 167 -18.69 -6.55 4.77
C ASN A 167 -17.93 -6.57 3.43
N ASP A 168 -17.40 -5.41 3.00
CA ASP A 168 -16.62 -5.31 1.76
C ASP A 168 -15.67 -4.11 1.83
N GLY A 169 -14.35 -4.34 1.72
CA GLY A 169 -13.34 -3.31 1.98
C GLY A 169 -13.20 -3.02 3.48
N ASN A 170 -12.88 -1.79 3.88
CA ASN A 170 -12.58 -1.39 5.26
C ASN A 170 -11.51 -2.29 5.92
N VAL A 171 -10.45 -2.54 5.18
CA VAL A 171 -9.35 -3.43 5.54
C VAL A 171 -8.08 -2.64 5.73
N LEU A 172 -7.35 -2.91 6.80
CA LEU A 172 -5.98 -2.45 7.01
C LEU A 172 -5.04 -3.61 6.65
N PHE A 173 -4.22 -3.40 5.63
CA PHE A 173 -3.17 -4.34 5.24
C PHE A 173 -1.82 -3.80 5.70
N ALA A 174 -1.09 -4.59 6.49
CA ALA A 174 0.20 -4.21 7.05
C ALA A 174 1.31 -5.17 6.62
N TRP A 175 2.51 -4.60 6.38
CA TRP A 175 3.72 -5.34 5.99
C TRP A 175 4.99 -4.67 6.56
N LEU A 176 6.05 -5.46 6.66
CA LEU A 176 7.42 -5.02 6.97
C LEU A 176 8.23 -4.94 5.69
#